data_207139ffdd40884f91e5bbc0c082bff8
#
_entry.id   207139ffdd40884f91e5bbc0c082bff8
#
_cell.length_a   1.000
_cell.length_b   1.000
_cell.length_c   1.000
_cell.angle_alpha   90.00
_cell.angle_beta   90.00
_cell.angle_gamma   90.00
#
_symmetry.space_group_name_H-M   'P 1'
#
loop_
_entity.id
_entity.type
_entity.pdbx_description
1 polymer ?
#
loop_
_entity_poly.entity_id
_entity_poly.type
_entity_poly.pdbx_seq_one_letter_code
_entity_poly.pdbx_strand_id
1 'polypeptide(L)'
;PARGTAGTIFDAETAKTRAALARDVPRATLPAPAAAAAWIAATQGALARAGVSLTRPQLIVVVNRDHSVQRLCLVAAAPSESWRVVGCDAVSTGQSGRRGYFITPVGVFAHTTEILDYRALGTFNENHVRGLGIKGMRVWDFGWRVAEKGWRRDGETGEIRLLVHATDPDLLEPRLGQPASQGCVRISAAMNRFLDRHGVLDREQETEARDNMRMAATLPADRTPSPLAGGLLVVIDSANAA
;
A
#
# COMPACT_ATOMS: atom_id res chain seq x y z
N PRO A 1 -30.02 -19.48 5.91
CA PRO A 1 -28.93 -19.56 6.89
C PRO A 1 -28.53 -18.16 7.27
N ALA A 2 -28.69 -17.80 8.56
CA ALA A 2 -28.28 -16.50 9.09
C ALA A 2 -26.77 -16.33 8.85
N ARG A 3 -26.36 -15.19 8.25
CA ARG A 3 -24.95 -14.79 8.25
C ARG A 3 -24.49 -14.77 9.70
N GLY A 4 -23.44 -15.53 10.02
CA GLY A 4 -22.94 -15.58 11.38
C GLY A 4 -22.48 -14.19 11.85
N THR A 5 -22.43 -13.96 13.15
CA THR A 5 -21.98 -12.72 13.80
C THR A 5 -20.66 -12.16 13.23
N ALA A 6 -19.73 -13.04 12.79
CA ALA A 6 -18.46 -12.66 12.19
C ALA A 6 -18.62 -11.93 10.83
N GLY A 7 -19.55 -12.37 9.99
CA GLY A 7 -19.83 -11.70 8.71
C GLY A 7 -20.44 -10.30 8.88
N THR A 8 -21.28 -10.13 9.92
CA THR A 8 -21.85 -8.82 10.25
C THR A 8 -20.78 -7.83 10.75
N ILE A 9 -19.82 -8.30 11.54
CA ILE A 9 -18.71 -7.47 12.02
C ILE A 9 -17.79 -7.06 10.85
N PHE A 10 -17.44 -8.01 9.98
CA PHE A 10 -16.61 -7.71 8.81
C PHE A 10 -17.27 -6.67 7.89
N ASP A 11 -18.58 -6.81 7.61
CA ASP A 11 -19.34 -5.86 6.82
C ASP A 11 -19.39 -4.47 7.45
N ALA A 12 -19.67 -4.40 8.76
CA ALA A 12 -19.72 -3.15 9.50
C ALA A 12 -18.36 -2.42 9.52
N GLU A 13 -17.26 -3.14 9.82
CA GLU A 13 -15.93 -2.55 9.84
C GLU A 13 -15.45 -2.14 8.44
N THR A 14 -15.82 -2.90 7.40
CA THR A 14 -15.55 -2.53 6.01
C THR A 14 -16.28 -1.24 5.63
N ALA A 15 -17.57 -1.11 5.99
CA ALA A 15 -18.35 0.11 5.75
C ALA A 15 -17.80 1.32 6.49
N LYS A 16 -17.40 1.14 7.76
CA LYS A 16 -16.76 2.17 8.59
C LYS A 16 -15.43 2.63 7.98
N THR A 17 -14.59 1.69 7.55
CA THR A 17 -13.31 2.00 6.90
C THR A 17 -13.52 2.75 5.59
N ARG A 18 -14.52 2.38 4.79
CA ARG A 18 -14.89 3.07 3.56
C ARG A 18 -15.33 4.51 3.82
N ALA A 19 -16.19 4.73 4.82
CA ALA A 19 -16.64 6.06 5.21
C ALA A 19 -15.46 6.94 5.70
N ALA A 20 -14.56 6.37 6.49
CA ALA A 20 -13.35 7.06 6.94
C ALA A 20 -12.43 7.41 5.76
N LEU A 21 -12.20 6.48 4.83
CA LEU A 21 -11.37 6.73 3.65
C LEU A 21 -11.94 7.85 2.77
N ALA A 22 -13.25 7.84 2.52
CA ALA A 22 -13.91 8.87 1.74
C ALA A 22 -13.84 10.26 2.38
N ARG A 23 -13.85 10.34 3.72
CA ARG A 23 -13.70 11.59 4.47
C ARG A 23 -12.27 12.09 4.50
N ASP A 24 -11.30 11.20 4.72
CA ASP A 24 -9.91 11.56 5.06
C ASP A 24 -9.01 11.60 3.83
N VAL A 25 -9.41 10.97 2.72
CA VAL A 25 -8.68 10.94 1.44
C VAL A 25 -9.58 11.46 0.32
N PRO A 26 -9.68 12.78 0.12
CA PRO A 26 -10.66 13.40 -0.78
C PRO A 26 -10.59 12.94 -2.24
N ARG A 27 -9.41 12.45 -2.69
CA ARG A 27 -9.20 11.92 -4.05
C ARG A 27 -9.54 10.43 -4.17
N ALA A 28 -9.81 9.75 -3.05
CA ALA A 28 -10.17 8.35 -3.10
C ALA A 28 -11.53 8.15 -3.76
N THR A 29 -11.59 7.15 -4.64
CA THR A 29 -12.80 6.79 -5.38
C THR A 29 -13.10 5.31 -5.23
N LEU A 30 -14.36 4.96 -5.27
CA LEU A 30 -14.78 3.56 -5.36
C LEU A 30 -14.83 3.18 -6.86
N PRO A 31 -14.16 2.11 -7.29
CA PRO A 31 -14.26 1.65 -8.67
C PRO A 31 -15.65 1.10 -8.99
N ALA A 32 -16.02 1.13 -10.26
CA ALA A 32 -17.25 0.48 -10.73
C ALA A 32 -17.23 -1.03 -10.40
N PRO A 33 -18.39 -1.69 -10.25
CA PRO A 33 -18.47 -3.08 -9.78
C PRO A 33 -17.58 -4.07 -10.55
N ALA A 34 -17.54 -3.97 -11.88
CA ALA A 34 -16.70 -4.83 -12.71
C ALA A 34 -15.20 -4.62 -12.45
N ALA A 35 -14.78 -3.36 -12.32
CA ALA A 35 -13.39 -3.03 -11.98
C ALA A 35 -13.04 -3.50 -10.54
N ALA A 36 -13.97 -3.34 -9.58
CA ALA A 36 -13.78 -3.86 -8.23
C ALA A 36 -13.59 -5.38 -8.22
N ALA A 37 -14.39 -6.11 -8.99
CA ALA A 37 -14.24 -7.56 -9.14
C ALA A 37 -12.88 -7.94 -9.74
N ALA A 38 -12.40 -7.20 -10.74
CA ALA A 38 -11.07 -7.41 -11.33
C ALA A 38 -9.94 -7.20 -10.31
N TRP A 39 -10.00 -6.15 -9.49
CA TRP A 39 -9.05 -5.92 -8.41
C TRP A 39 -9.02 -7.07 -7.41
N ILE A 40 -10.18 -7.55 -6.99
CA ILE A 40 -10.31 -8.69 -6.07
C ILE A 40 -9.72 -9.95 -6.69
N ALA A 41 -10.09 -10.30 -7.92
CA ALA A 41 -9.59 -11.49 -8.60
C ALA A 41 -8.06 -11.46 -8.79
N ALA A 42 -7.51 -10.31 -9.20
CA ALA A 42 -6.08 -10.13 -9.35
C ALA A 42 -5.34 -10.28 -8.01
N THR A 43 -5.91 -9.75 -6.92
CA THR A 43 -5.35 -9.89 -5.56
C THR A 43 -5.37 -11.35 -5.11
N GLN A 44 -6.48 -12.05 -5.29
CA GLN A 44 -6.61 -13.48 -4.97
C GLN A 44 -5.60 -14.32 -5.75
N GLY A 45 -5.47 -14.07 -7.06
CA GLY A 45 -4.49 -14.72 -7.91
C GLY A 45 -3.04 -14.47 -7.46
N ALA A 46 -2.70 -13.24 -7.05
CA ALA A 46 -1.37 -12.92 -6.53
C ALA A 46 -1.07 -13.66 -5.22
N LEU A 47 -2.02 -13.69 -4.28
CA LEU A 47 -1.86 -14.44 -3.03
C LEU A 47 -1.71 -15.93 -3.28
N ALA A 48 -2.52 -16.51 -4.17
CA ALA A 48 -2.44 -17.93 -4.52
C ALA A 48 -1.08 -18.29 -5.13
N ARG A 49 -0.57 -17.49 -6.07
CA ARG A 49 0.78 -17.70 -6.64
C ARG A 49 1.90 -17.58 -5.62
N ALA A 50 1.73 -16.74 -4.61
CA ALA A 50 2.68 -16.57 -3.52
C ALA A 50 2.53 -17.63 -2.40
N GLY A 51 1.54 -18.52 -2.48
CA GLY A 51 1.25 -19.48 -1.43
C GLY A 51 0.73 -18.86 -0.13
N VAL A 52 0.19 -17.64 -0.18
CA VAL A 52 -0.28 -16.90 1.00
C VAL A 52 -1.77 -17.15 1.21
N SER A 53 -2.11 -17.73 2.35
CA SER A 53 -3.50 -17.94 2.77
C SER A 53 -3.87 -16.99 3.89
N LEU A 54 -5.07 -16.42 3.81
CA LEU A 54 -5.59 -15.57 4.88
C LEU A 54 -6.19 -16.44 5.98
N THR A 55 -5.81 -16.17 7.21
CA THR A 55 -6.33 -16.86 8.40
C THR A 55 -7.39 -16.06 9.13
N ARG A 56 -7.58 -14.80 8.77
CA ARG A 56 -8.51 -13.85 9.41
C ARG A 56 -8.94 -12.75 8.45
N PRO A 57 -10.03 -12.03 8.77
CA PRO A 57 -10.38 -10.80 8.06
C PRO A 57 -9.28 -9.74 8.18
N GLN A 58 -8.95 -9.05 7.09
CA GLN A 58 -7.97 -7.97 7.07
C GLN A 58 -8.11 -7.05 5.87
N LEU A 59 -7.51 -5.87 5.97
CA LEU A 59 -7.25 -4.98 4.85
C LEU A 59 -5.95 -5.39 4.16
N ILE A 60 -5.95 -5.34 2.84
CA ILE A 60 -4.78 -5.55 1.99
C ILE A 60 -4.56 -4.27 1.19
N VAL A 61 -3.35 -3.76 1.18
CA VAL A 61 -2.94 -2.67 0.29
C VAL A 61 -2.54 -3.28 -1.05
N VAL A 62 -3.31 -2.98 -2.09
CA VAL A 62 -3.10 -3.53 -3.44
C VAL A 62 -2.71 -2.40 -4.39
N VAL A 63 -1.56 -2.51 -5.02
CA VAL A 63 -1.04 -1.54 -5.98
C VAL A 63 -1.02 -2.16 -7.37
N ASN A 64 -1.66 -1.52 -8.34
CA ASN A 64 -1.49 -1.87 -9.75
C ASN A 64 -0.46 -0.92 -10.38
N ARG A 65 0.69 -1.49 -10.76
CA ARG A 65 1.80 -0.75 -11.37
C ARG A 65 1.65 -0.55 -12.88
N ASP A 66 0.62 -1.10 -13.50
CA ASP A 66 0.34 -0.88 -14.92
C ASP A 66 0.38 0.61 -15.23
N HIS A 67 1.15 0.97 -16.27
CA HIS A 67 1.35 2.36 -16.70
C HIS A 67 0.03 3.12 -16.90
N SER A 68 -0.99 2.45 -17.40
CA SER A 68 -2.31 3.01 -17.66
C SER A 68 -3.22 3.09 -16.43
N VAL A 69 -2.83 2.45 -15.31
CA VAL A 69 -3.66 2.36 -14.10
C VAL A 69 -3.09 3.17 -12.95
N GLN A 70 -1.88 2.89 -12.50
CA GLN A 70 -1.16 3.59 -11.43
C GLN A 70 -2.06 3.95 -10.23
N ARG A 71 -2.65 2.94 -9.61
CA ARG A 71 -3.57 3.10 -8.47
C ARG A 71 -3.23 2.13 -7.33
N LEU A 72 -3.55 2.57 -6.12
CA LEU A 72 -3.63 1.76 -4.92
C LEU A 72 -5.09 1.59 -4.55
N CYS A 73 -5.52 0.36 -4.27
CA CYS A 73 -6.83 0.09 -3.68
C CYS A 73 -6.67 -0.61 -2.33
N LEU A 74 -7.51 -0.27 -1.38
CA LEU A 74 -7.67 -1.04 -0.15
C LEU A 74 -8.71 -2.12 -0.40
N VAL A 75 -8.35 -3.36 -0.14
CA VAL A 75 -9.23 -4.53 -0.28
C VAL A 75 -9.48 -5.12 1.11
N ALA A 76 -10.74 -5.13 1.54
CA ALA A 76 -11.18 -5.87 2.70
C ALA A 76 -11.36 -7.35 2.28
N ALA A 77 -10.59 -8.22 2.90
CA ALA A 77 -10.50 -9.64 2.57
C ALA A 77 -10.70 -10.51 3.81
N ALA A 78 -11.38 -11.62 3.65
CA ALA A 78 -11.60 -12.60 4.71
C ALA A 78 -11.64 -14.02 4.13
N PRO A 79 -11.29 -15.07 4.92
CA PRO A 79 -11.28 -16.44 4.45
C PRO A 79 -12.64 -16.95 3.95
N SER A 80 -13.71 -16.53 4.60
CA SER A 80 -15.07 -17.08 4.40
C SER A 80 -16.11 -16.04 3.95
N GLU A 81 -15.68 -14.81 3.68
CA GLU A 81 -16.58 -13.72 3.26
C GLU A 81 -16.26 -13.25 1.84
N SER A 82 -17.25 -12.63 1.19
CA SER A 82 -17.00 -11.97 -0.09
C SER A 82 -16.10 -10.75 0.12
N TRP A 83 -14.99 -10.69 -0.61
CA TRP A 83 -14.06 -9.57 -0.55
C TRP A 83 -14.68 -8.30 -1.12
N ARG A 84 -14.21 -7.16 -0.65
CA ARG A 84 -14.71 -5.84 -1.10
C ARG A 84 -13.58 -4.86 -1.29
N VAL A 85 -13.64 -4.07 -2.36
CA VAL A 85 -12.81 -2.87 -2.49
C VAL A 85 -13.39 -1.77 -1.60
N VAL A 86 -12.56 -1.24 -0.73
CA VAL A 86 -12.91 -0.14 0.19
C VAL A 86 -12.83 1.20 -0.52
N GLY A 87 -11.81 1.39 -1.33
CA GLY A 87 -11.60 2.57 -2.17
C GLY A 87 -10.19 2.60 -2.73
N CYS A 88 -9.95 3.47 -3.70
CA CYS A 88 -8.69 3.54 -4.44
C CYS A 88 -8.24 4.99 -4.60
N ASP A 89 -6.92 5.22 -4.53
CA ASP A 89 -6.28 6.51 -4.80
C ASP A 89 -5.16 6.35 -5.84
N ALA A 90 -4.73 7.45 -6.45
CA ALA A 90 -3.63 7.47 -7.41
C ALA A 90 -2.29 7.23 -6.70
N VAL A 91 -1.38 6.52 -7.37
CA VAL A 91 0.00 6.31 -6.92
C VAL A 91 1.00 6.61 -8.04
N SER A 92 2.29 6.61 -7.70
CA SER A 92 3.36 6.50 -8.68
C SER A 92 4.29 5.36 -8.31
N THR A 93 4.51 4.47 -9.26
CA THR A 93 5.44 3.34 -9.13
C THR A 93 6.71 3.57 -9.97
N GLY A 94 7.57 2.59 -10.05
CA GLY A 94 8.83 2.65 -10.78
C GLY A 94 8.67 3.02 -12.24
N GLN A 95 9.52 3.94 -12.70
CA GLN A 95 9.52 4.46 -14.07
C GLN A 95 10.56 3.72 -14.93
N SER A 96 10.17 3.34 -16.16
CA SER A 96 11.09 2.83 -17.17
C SER A 96 11.82 3.95 -17.93
N GLY A 97 12.91 3.58 -18.64
CA GLY A 97 13.63 4.45 -19.57
C GLY A 97 14.64 5.41 -18.92
N ARG A 98 14.74 5.48 -17.61
CA ARG A 98 15.69 6.38 -16.91
C ARG A 98 16.70 5.58 -16.10
N ARG A 99 18.01 5.83 -16.32
CA ARG A 99 19.10 5.17 -15.57
C ARG A 99 18.95 5.39 -14.07
N GLY A 100 19.13 4.32 -13.29
CA GLY A 100 18.97 4.33 -11.85
C GLY A 100 17.53 4.16 -11.37
N TYR A 101 16.56 4.01 -12.28
CA TYR A 101 15.16 3.79 -11.96
C TYR A 101 14.80 2.32 -12.20
N PHE A 102 14.23 1.69 -11.19
CA PHE A 102 13.77 0.30 -11.24
C PHE A 102 12.26 0.25 -11.42
N ILE A 103 11.79 -0.81 -12.01
CA ILE A 103 10.36 -1.12 -12.05
C ILE A 103 9.94 -1.70 -10.70
N THR A 104 8.88 -1.19 -10.10
CA THR A 104 8.37 -1.71 -8.83
C THR A 104 8.09 -3.21 -8.97
N PRO A 105 8.67 -4.10 -8.14
CA PRO A 105 8.49 -5.54 -8.29
C PRO A 105 7.05 -5.96 -8.03
N VAL A 106 6.55 -6.90 -8.84
CA VAL A 106 5.25 -7.57 -8.64
C VAL A 106 5.42 -8.66 -7.58
N GLY A 107 4.43 -8.81 -6.70
CA GLY A 107 4.45 -9.84 -5.67
C GLY A 107 3.57 -9.52 -4.48
N VAL A 108 3.70 -10.38 -3.47
CA VAL A 108 3.08 -10.22 -2.14
C VAL A 108 4.21 -9.96 -1.14
N PHE A 109 4.13 -8.86 -0.44
CA PHE A 109 5.16 -8.40 0.49
C PHE A 109 4.54 -8.25 1.88
N ALA A 110 5.05 -9.01 2.84
CA ALA A 110 4.65 -8.87 4.23
C ALA A 110 5.39 -7.68 4.88
N HIS A 111 4.65 -6.88 5.63
CA HIS A 111 5.19 -5.84 6.50
C HIS A 111 5.36 -6.45 7.89
N THR A 112 6.59 -6.75 8.26
CA THR A 112 6.95 -7.46 9.49
C THR A 112 7.64 -6.54 10.49
N THR A 113 7.78 -6.99 11.73
CA THR A 113 8.50 -6.25 12.79
C THR A 113 10.02 -6.40 12.70
N GLU A 114 10.54 -7.24 11.79
CA GLU A 114 11.99 -7.43 11.59
C GLU A 114 12.67 -6.17 11.04
N ILE A 115 11.92 -5.33 10.33
CA ILE A 115 12.40 -4.07 9.78
C ILE A 115 11.65 -2.93 10.47
N LEU A 116 12.41 -2.04 11.10
CA LEU A 116 11.85 -0.87 11.74
C LEU A 116 11.57 0.20 10.69
N ASP A 117 10.33 0.61 10.59
CA ASP A 117 9.93 1.76 9.80
C ASP A 117 10.50 3.07 10.35
N TYR A 118 10.41 4.11 9.57
CA TYR A 118 10.85 5.43 10.00
C TYR A 118 9.89 6.53 9.54
N ARG A 119 10.16 7.75 10.01
CA ARG A 119 9.39 8.92 9.63
C ARG A 119 10.24 9.85 8.78
N ALA A 120 9.63 10.38 7.73
CA ALA A 120 10.28 11.34 6.84
C ALA A 120 10.78 12.55 7.63
N LEU A 121 11.99 13.00 7.34
CA LEU A 121 12.57 14.22 7.92
C LEU A 121 11.94 15.49 7.32
N GLY A 122 11.32 15.39 6.13
CA GLY A 122 10.73 16.51 5.41
C GLY A 122 11.75 17.44 4.80
N THR A 123 13.00 16.99 4.66
CA THR A 123 14.09 17.77 4.03
C THR A 123 13.96 17.76 2.52
N PHE A 124 14.41 18.87 1.90
CA PHE A 124 14.54 18.96 0.46
C PHE A 124 15.81 18.24 -0.02
N ASN A 125 15.70 17.56 -1.14
CA ASN A 125 16.86 17.01 -1.84
C ASN A 125 17.49 18.05 -2.79
N GLU A 126 18.50 17.66 -3.55
CA GLU A 126 19.19 18.49 -4.54
C GLU A 126 18.27 19.09 -5.63
N ASN A 127 17.11 18.45 -5.87
CA ASN A 127 16.11 18.94 -6.81
C ASN A 127 15.01 19.79 -6.14
N HIS A 128 15.24 20.24 -4.91
CA HIS A 128 14.30 21.01 -4.11
C HIS A 128 12.93 20.33 -3.93
N VAL A 129 12.89 19.01 -3.83
CA VAL A 129 11.67 18.22 -3.55
C VAL A 129 11.85 17.37 -2.29
N ARG A 130 10.75 17.17 -1.55
CA ARG A 130 10.68 16.29 -0.38
C ARG A 130 10.38 14.86 -0.85
N GLY A 131 11.42 14.09 -1.13
CA GLY A 131 11.28 12.76 -1.74
C GLY A 131 10.38 11.79 -0.98
N LEU A 132 10.33 11.89 0.36
CA LEU A 132 9.54 11.02 1.26
C LEU A 132 8.34 11.75 1.90
N GLY A 133 7.95 12.90 1.38
CA GLY A 133 6.88 13.72 1.93
C GLY A 133 7.34 14.71 3.00
N ILE A 134 6.39 15.34 3.69
CA ILE A 134 6.69 16.30 4.75
C ILE A 134 7.13 15.61 6.03
N LYS A 135 7.72 16.38 6.95
CA LYS A 135 8.21 15.86 8.23
C LYS A 135 7.13 15.07 8.98
N GLY A 136 7.52 13.90 9.48
CA GLY A 136 6.69 13.02 10.30
C GLY A 136 5.84 12.03 9.51
N MET A 137 5.77 12.10 8.18
CA MET A 137 5.07 11.09 7.37
C MET A 137 5.72 9.73 7.48
N ARG A 138 4.89 8.68 7.53
CA ARG A 138 5.35 7.30 7.64
C ARG A 138 6.00 6.83 6.37
N VAL A 139 7.08 6.08 6.52
CA VAL A 139 7.72 5.31 5.47
C VAL A 139 7.68 3.84 5.90
N TRP A 140 6.83 3.05 5.23
CA TRP A 140 6.77 1.60 5.44
C TRP A 140 7.86 0.94 4.62
N ASP A 141 8.65 0.10 5.26
CA ASP A 141 9.82 -0.53 4.70
C ASP A 141 9.61 -2.04 4.54
N PHE A 142 9.54 -2.50 3.30
CA PHE A 142 9.35 -3.90 2.95
C PHE A 142 10.69 -4.63 2.69
N GLY A 143 11.83 -4.00 3.00
CA GLY A 143 13.15 -4.59 2.85
C GLY A 143 13.69 -4.59 1.42
N TRP A 144 14.82 -5.27 1.25
CA TRP A 144 15.46 -5.42 -0.04
C TRP A 144 14.69 -6.39 -0.93
N ARG A 145 14.47 -5.99 -2.18
CA ARG A 145 13.73 -6.76 -3.18
C ARG A 145 14.43 -6.70 -4.51
N VAL A 146 14.45 -7.83 -5.22
CA VAL A 146 14.92 -7.88 -6.60
C VAL A 146 13.90 -7.17 -7.48
N ALA A 147 14.38 -6.28 -8.34
CA ALA A 147 13.58 -5.49 -9.25
C ALA A 147 14.27 -5.37 -10.60
N GLU A 148 13.48 -5.26 -11.66
CA GLU A 148 13.98 -5.05 -13.01
C GLU A 148 14.54 -3.64 -13.15
N LYS A 149 15.72 -3.50 -13.78
CA LYS A 149 16.32 -2.22 -14.12
C LYS A 149 15.53 -1.56 -15.26
N GLY A 150 14.77 -0.53 -14.95
CA GLY A 150 13.84 0.12 -15.89
C GLY A 150 14.49 0.75 -17.11
N TRP A 151 15.83 0.91 -17.12
CA TRP A 151 16.60 1.44 -18.27
C TRP A 151 17.20 0.33 -19.14
N ARG A 152 17.00 -0.92 -18.78
CA ARG A 152 17.44 -2.09 -19.56
C ARG A 152 16.25 -2.69 -20.26
N ARG A 153 16.50 -3.34 -21.41
CA ARG A 153 15.47 -4.04 -22.18
C ARG A 153 15.69 -5.55 -22.20
N ASP A 154 16.71 -6.02 -21.51
CA ASP A 154 17.14 -7.41 -21.43
C ASP A 154 16.65 -8.14 -20.17
N GLY A 155 15.81 -7.48 -19.35
CA GLY A 155 15.30 -8.04 -18.11
C GLY A 155 16.33 -8.07 -16.97
N GLU A 156 17.48 -7.38 -17.14
CA GLU A 156 18.49 -7.30 -16.08
C GLU A 156 17.89 -6.74 -14.79
N THR A 157 18.16 -7.42 -13.68
CA THR A 157 17.65 -7.07 -12.36
C THR A 157 18.72 -6.47 -11.45
N GLY A 158 18.30 -5.94 -10.35
CA GLY A 158 19.13 -5.49 -9.23
C GLY A 158 18.30 -5.40 -7.97
N GLU A 159 18.89 -4.96 -6.89
CA GLU A 159 18.22 -4.85 -5.60
C GLU A 159 17.80 -3.41 -5.32
N ILE A 160 16.58 -3.26 -4.81
CA ILE A 160 16.05 -1.99 -4.30
C ILE A 160 15.49 -2.20 -2.90
N ARG A 161 15.47 -1.12 -2.12
CA ARG A 161 14.66 -1.07 -0.91
C ARG A 161 13.23 -0.73 -1.30
N LEU A 162 12.30 -1.67 -1.13
CA LEU A 162 10.89 -1.45 -1.48
C LEU A 162 10.21 -0.67 -0.35
N LEU A 163 9.82 0.56 -0.63
CA LEU A 163 9.16 1.44 0.32
C LEU A 163 7.77 1.83 -0.19
N VAL A 164 6.84 2.05 0.76
CA VAL A 164 5.59 2.80 0.55
C VAL A 164 5.70 4.08 1.35
N HIS A 165 5.58 5.23 0.70
CA HIS A 165 5.76 6.53 1.35
C HIS A 165 5.01 7.65 0.63
N ALA A 166 4.78 8.76 1.32
CA ALA A 166 4.27 9.97 0.70
C ALA A 166 5.31 10.58 -0.24
N THR A 167 4.90 11.56 -1.00
CA THR A 167 5.79 12.37 -1.84
C THR A 167 5.63 13.85 -1.51
N ASP A 168 6.37 14.71 -2.20
CA ASP A 168 6.23 16.16 -2.03
C ASP A 168 4.79 16.58 -2.39
N PRO A 169 4.03 17.18 -1.46
CA PRO A 169 2.62 17.48 -1.69
C PRO A 169 2.42 18.59 -2.75
N ASP A 170 3.39 19.49 -2.88
CA ASP A 170 3.27 20.66 -3.74
C ASP A 170 3.73 20.37 -5.19
N LEU A 171 4.80 19.58 -5.33
CA LEU A 171 5.49 19.38 -6.60
C LEU A 171 5.28 18.02 -7.24
N LEU A 172 5.16 16.96 -6.44
CA LEU A 172 5.10 15.58 -6.94
C LEU A 172 3.74 14.90 -6.75
N GLU A 173 2.98 15.27 -5.73
CA GLU A 173 1.64 14.71 -5.52
C GLU A 173 0.67 14.98 -6.67
N PRO A 174 0.70 16.15 -7.35
CA PRO A 174 -0.10 16.37 -8.56
C PRO A 174 0.24 15.43 -9.73
N ARG A 175 1.40 14.76 -9.69
CA ARG A 175 1.85 13.80 -10.71
C ARG A 175 1.51 12.35 -10.39
N LEU A 176 0.87 12.06 -9.27
CA LEU A 176 0.38 10.72 -8.97
C LEU A 176 -0.62 10.27 -10.05
N GLY A 177 -0.56 9.00 -10.40
CA GLY A 177 -1.29 8.41 -11.54
C GLY A 177 -0.39 8.12 -12.73
N GLN A 178 0.94 8.36 -12.61
CA GLN A 178 1.93 8.05 -13.62
C GLN A 178 3.15 7.38 -12.97
N PRO A 179 3.85 6.46 -13.66
CA PRO A 179 5.13 5.93 -13.19
C PRO A 179 6.14 7.07 -13.09
N ALA A 180 6.69 7.30 -11.90
CA ALA A 180 7.61 8.42 -11.66
C ALA A 180 8.62 8.15 -10.54
N SER A 181 8.59 6.98 -9.88
CA SER A 181 9.50 6.66 -8.79
C SER A 181 10.73 5.89 -9.25
N GLN A 182 11.69 5.72 -8.36
CA GLN A 182 12.88 4.89 -8.56
C GLN A 182 12.65 3.42 -8.19
N GLY A 183 11.37 3.00 -8.03
CA GLY A 183 10.99 1.63 -7.68
C GLY A 183 10.07 1.55 -6.47
N CYS A 184 10.03 2.56 -5.60
CA CYS A 184 9.11 2.64 -4.48
C CYS A 184 7.67 2.94 -4.93
N VAL A 185 6.70 2.73 -4.03
CA VAL A 185 5.31 3.16 -4.20
C VAL A 185 5.12 4.52 -3.54
N ARG A 186 4.88 5.56 -4.34
CA ARG A 186 4.55 6.90 -3.87
C ARG A 186 3.04 7.06 -3.76
N ILE A 187 2.58 7.52 -2.61
CA ILE A 187 1.16 7.75 -2.30
C ILE A 187 0.92 9.23 -1.94
N SER A 188 -0.36 9.64 -1.93
CA SER A 188 -0.73 10.97 -1.49
C SER A 188 -0.47 11.17 0.01
N ALA A 189 -0.28 12.40 0.43
CA ALA A 189 -0.14 12.76 1.84
C ALA A 189 -1.38 12.36 2.66
N ALA A 190 -2.56 12.48 2.05
CA ALA A 190 -3.82 12.08 2.67
C ALA A 190 -3.89 10.55 2.87
N MET A 191 -3.53 9.76 1.85
CA MET A 191 -3.48 8.31 1.94
C MET A 191 -2.42 7.86 2.96
N ASN A 192 -1.25 8.50 3.00
CA ASN A 192 -0.22 8.20 3.99
C ASN A 192 -0.74 8.36 5.42
N ARG A 193 -1.35 9.50 5.73
CA ARG A 193 -1.96 9.74 7.06
C ARG A 193 -3.07 8.75 7.37
N PHE A 194 -3.88 8.39 6.38
CA PHE A 194 -4.96 7.42 6.55
C PHE A 194 -4.41 6.03 6.92
N LEU A 195 -3.44 5.52 6.15
CA LEU A 195 -2.82 4.21 6.41
C LEU A 195 -2.16 4.17 7.79
N ASP A 196 -1.43 5.23 8.14
CA ASP A 196 -0.69 5.36 9.40
C ASP A 196 -1.65 5.46 10.61
N ARG A 197 -2.65 6.34 10.55
CA ARG A 197 -3.61 6.53 11.62
C ARG A 197 -4.46 5.29 11.91
N HIS A 198 -4.86 4.58 10.86
CA HIS A 198 -5.68 3.37 11.00
C HIS A 198 -4.87 2.09 11.07
N GLY A 199 -3.53 2.18 11.10
CA GLY A 199 -2.63 1.03 11.23
C GLY A 199 -2.88 -0.03 10.16
N VAL A 200 -3.22 0.39 8.93
CA VAL A 200 -3.70 -0.53 7.88
C VAL A 200 -2.69 -1.65 7.60
N LEU A 201 -1.39 -1.35 7.67
CA LEU A 201 -0.29 -2.28 7.47
C LEU A 201 0.39 -2.71 8.78
N ASP A 202 -0.06 -2.21 9.93
CA ASP A 202 0.74 -2.22 11.17
C ASP A 202 0.23 -3.21 12.22
N ARG A 203 -0.43 -4.30 11.80
CA ARG A 203 -0.98 -5.27 12.75
C ARG A 203 0.06 -5.88 13.69
N GLU A 204 1.19 -6.32 13.15
CA GLU A 204 2.26 -6.90 13.95
C GLU A 204 2.95 -5.82 14.77
N GLN A 205 3.15 -4.64 14.19
CA GLN A 205 3.75 -3.48 14.85
C GLN A 205 2.93 -3.02 16.05
N GLU A 206 1.60 -3.01 15.96
CA GLU A 206 0.69 -2.70 17.08
C GLU A 206 0.80 -3.72 18.23
N THR A 207 1.06 -4.97 17.89
CA THR A 207 1.28 -6.01 18.90
C THR A 207 2.64 -5.84 19.57
N GLU A 208 3.70 -5.70 18.78
CA GLU A 208 5.07 -5.53 19.23
C GLU A 208 5.26 -4.25 20.07
N ALA A 209 4.58 -3.16 19.68
CA ALA A 209 4.67 -1.87 20.34
C ALA A 209 4.22 -1.87 21.82
N ARG A 210 3.54 -2.91 22.29
CA ARG A 210 3.12 -3.04 23.69
C ARG A 210 4.32 -3.21 24.62
N ASP A 211 5.35 -3.91 24.13
CA ASP A 211 6.53 -4.28 24.91
C ASP A 211 7.83 -3.69 24.32
N ASN A 212 7.75 -3.06 23.16
CA ASN A 212 8.88 -2.49 22.43
C ASN A 212 8.70 -0.99 22.17
N MET A 213 9.38 -0.16 22.99
CA MET A 213 9.30 1.30 22.90
C MET A 213 9.81 1.86 21.55
N ARG A 214 10.78 1.19 20.90
CA ARG A 214 11.28 1.62 19.58
C ARG A 214 10.20 1.42 18.52
N MET A 215 9.50 0.30 18.57
CA MET A 215 8.35 0.05 17.69
C MET A 215 7.23 1.05 17.99
N ALA A 216 6.88 1.26 19.25
CA ALA A 216 5.86 2.23 19.67
C ALA A 216 6.15 3.65 19.15
N ALA A 217 7.42 4.06 19.11
CA ALA A 217 7.83 5.37 18.61
C ALA A 217 7.64 5.55 17.09
N THR A 218 7.49 4.47 16.33
CA THR A 218 7.18 4.55 14.89
C THR A 218 5.71 4.76 14.62
N LEU A 219 4.84 4.42 15.56
CA LEU A 219 3.38 4.53 15.41
C LEU A 219 2.89 5.92 15.82
N PRO A 220 1.85 6.50 15.16
CA PRO A 220 1.36 7.82 15.51
C PRO A 220 0.62 7.81 16.85
N ALA A 221 0.76 8.90 17.62
CA ALA A 221 0.15 9.01 18.94
C ALA A 221 -1.39 9.08 18.89
N ASP A 222 -1.95 9.63 17.81
CA ASP A 222 -3.38 9.80 17.57
C ASP A 222 -4.00 8.64 16.78
N ARG A 223 -3.31 7.49 16.71
CA ARG A 223 -3.77 6.34 15.94
C ARG A 223 -5.06 5.73 16.47
N THR A 224 -5.85 5.25 15.54
CA THR A 224 -7.09 4.50 15.80
C THR A 224 -7.08 3.23 14.95
N PRO A 225 -6.30 2.20 15.33
CA PRO A 225 -6.08 1.02 14.52
C PRO A 225 -7.39 0.34 14.14
N SER A 226 -7.52 -0.02 12.88
CA SER A 226 -8.68 -0.77 12.38
C SER A 226 -8.66 -2.20 12.95
N PRO A 227 -9.80 -2.76 13.36
CA PRO A 227 -9.92 -4.20 13.66
C PRO A 227 -9.55 -5.08 12.46
N LEU A 228 -9.64 -4.51 11.25
CA LEU A 228 -9.22 -5.14 10.00
C LEU A 228 -7.76 -4.81 9.61
N ALA A 229 -6.95 -4.24 10.51
CA ALA A 229 -5.55 -3.99 10.23
C ALA A 229 -4.85 -5.26 9.72
N GLY A 230 -4.06 -5.12 8.66
CA GLY A 230 -3.32 -6.21 8.02
C GLY A 230 -1.80 -6.01 8.12
N GLY A 231 -1.10 -6.53 7.15
CA GLY A 231 0.34 -6.41 7.00
C GLY A 231 0.79 -6.79 5.59
N LEU A 232 -0.13 -6.77 4.61
CA LEU A 232 0.19 -7.19 3.24
C LEU A 232 0.13 -6.02 2.26
N LEU A 233 1.23 -5.84 1.53
CA LEU A 233 1.30 -5.09 0.28
C LEU A 233 1.29 -6.10 -0.88
N VAL A 234 0.33 -5.95 -1.79
CA VAL A 234 0.27 -6.73 -3.03
C VAL A 234 0.51 -5.79 -4.19
N VAL A 235 1.52 -6.07 -5.00
CA VAL A 235 1.77 -5.33 -6.24
C VAL A 235 1.40 -6.23 -7.42
N ILE A 236 0.49 -5.76 -8.25
CA ILE A 236 0.04 -6.42 -9.47
C ILE A 236 0.39 -5.58 -10.70
N ASP A 237 0.34 -6.20 -11.87
CA ASP A 237 0.51 -5.54 -13.16
C ASP A 237 -0.55 -6.05 -14.12
N SER A 238 -1.57 -5.24 -14.40
CA SER A 238 -2.67 -5.65 -15.28
C SER A 238 -2.30 -5.66 -16.76
N ALA A 239 -1.22 -4.98 -17.17
CA ALA A 239 -0.72 -5.07 -18.55
C ALA A 239 -0.15 -6.46 -18.87
N ASN A 240 0.34 -7.18 -17.84
CA ASN A 240 0.97 -8.48 -17.95
C ASN A 240 0.15 -9.59 -17.25
N ALA A 241 -1.13 -9.35 -17.00
CA ALA A 241 -2.04 -10.35 -16.46
C ALA A 241 -2.48 -11.30 -17.60
N ALA A 242 -1.62 -12.27 -17.91
CA ALA A 242 -1.94 -13.43 -18.74
C ALA A 242 -2.05 -14.67 -17.84
#